data_4466b288dbf578d3c937114df3392307
#
_entry.id   4466b288dbf578d3c937114df3392307
#
_cell.length_a   1.000
_cell.length_b   1.000
_cell.length_c   1.000
_cell.angle_alpha   90.00
_cell.angle_beta   90.00
_cell.angle_gamma   90.00
#
_symmetry.space_group_name_H-M   'P 1'
#
loop_
_entity.id
_entity.type
_entity.pdbx_description
1 polymer ?
#
loop_
_entity_poly.entity_id
_entity_poly.type
_entity_poly.pdbx_seq_one_letter_code
_entity_poly.pdbx_strand_id
1 'polypeptide(L)'
;MAPQFGQARTTMRSAATSLRSATYNVAYSAALRAMFRIDPERIHHGANTVMAVVNSSRLLRKGLATVFSTTDPRLAQEVFGVHFPRPLGLAAGFDKHARAAKAWSAIGFGYAELGTVTAAAQPGNPQPRLFRLKKDRAILN
;
A
#
# COMPACT_ATOMS: atom_id res chain seq x y z
N MET A 1 -2.26 -39.77 -26.75
CA MET A 1 -0.99 -39.03 -26.54
C MET A 1 -1.32 -37.56 -26.64
N ALA A 2 -1.54 -36.90 -25.50
CA ALA A 2 -1.86 -35.47 -25.38
C ALA A 2 -1.45 -35.00 -23.98
N PRO A 3 -1.23 -33.72 -23.72
CA PRO A 3 -0.29 -32.79 -24.31
C PRO A 3 0.74 -32.26 -23.26
N GLN A 4 2.00 -32.31 -23.57
CA GLN A 4 3.08 -31.69 -22.77
C GLN A 4 3.05 -30.14 -22.77
N PHE A 5 2.21 -29.53 -23.58
CA PHE A 5 2.15 -28.05 -23.69
C PHE A 5 1.56 -27.32 -22.46
N GLY A 6 0.75 -27.98 -21.65
CA GLY A 6 0.17 -27.38 -20.43
C GLY A 6 1.18 -27.19 -19.29
N GLN A 7 2.06 -28.16 -19.12
CA GLN A 7 3.05 -28.14 -18.01
C GLN A 7 4.13 -27.06 -18.23
N ALA A 8 4.62 -26.88 -19.44
CA ALA A 8 5.63 -25.87 -19.77
C ALA A 8 5.12 -24.44 -19.50
N ARG A 9 3.86 -24.14 -19.87
CA ARG A 9 3.25 -22.84 -19.59
C ARG A 9 3.06 -22.56 -18.10
N THR A 10 2.71 -23.57 -17.33
CA THR A 10 2.54 -23.45 -15.87
C THR A 10 3.89 -23.22 -15.19
N THR A 11 4.93 -23.91 -15.63
CA THR A 11 6.30 -23.75 -15.07
C THR A 11 6.89 -22.40 -15.40
N MET A 12 6.73 -21.91 -16.63
CA MET A 12 7.20 -20.58 -17.03
C MET A 12 6.46 -19.44 -16.30
N ARG A 13 5.16 -19.57 -16.08
CA ARG A 13 4.40 -18.61 -15.25
C ARG A 13 4.85 -18.62 -13.80
N SER A 14 5.10 -19.78 -13.21
CA SER A 14 5.61 -19.93 -11.87
C SER A 14 7.00 -19.30 -11.72
N ALA A 15 7.92 -19.56 -12.64
CA ALA A 15 9.27 -18.98 -12.64
C ALA A 15 9.25 -17.46 -12.80
N ALA A 16 8.43 -16.93 -13.71
CA ALA A 16 8.28 -15.47 -13.89
C ALA A 16 7.69 -14.80 -12.65
N THR A 17 6.71 -15.43 -11.99
CA THR A 17 6.13 -14.92 -10.74
C THR A 17 7.16 -14.95 -9.61
N SER A 18 7.93 -16.01 -9.49
CA SER A 18 9.02 -16.15 -8.50
C SER A 18 10.11 -15.08 -8.70
N LEU A 19 10.55 -14.86 -9.94
CA LEU A 19 11.55 -13.84 -10.26
C LEU A 19 11.05 -12.42 -9.95
N ARG A 20 9.82 -12.11 -10.32
CA ARG A 20 9.19 -10.83 -9.97
C ARG A 20 9.12 -10.63 -8.46
N SER A 21 8.67 -11.63 -7.71
CA SER A 21 8.64 -11.59 -6.25
C SER A 21 10.03 -11.36 -5.65
N ALA A 22 11.06 -12.03 -6.15
CA ALA A 22 12.44 -11.84 -5.68
C ALA A 22 12.92 -10.39 -5.92
N THR A 23 12.67 -9.86 -7.12
CA THR A 23 13.03 -8.48 -7.47
C THR A 23 12.32 -7.46 -6.58
N TYR A 24 11.01 -7.63 -6.36
CA TYR A 24 10.26 -6.77 -5.43
C TYR A 24 10.79 -6.84 -4.00
N ASN A 25 11.11 -8.03 -3.50
CA ASN A 25 11.63 -8.21 -2.16
C ASN A 25 13.00 -7.52 -1.97
N VAL A 26 13.87 -7.61 -2.97
CA VAL A 26 15.17 -6.93 -2.94
C VAL A 26 15.01 -5.42 -2.98
N ALA A 27 14.19 -4.90 -3.90
CA ALA A 27 13.91 -3.47 -4.02
C ALA A 27 13.25 -2.91 -2.75
N TYR A 28 12.27 -3.62 -2.22
CA TYR A 28 11.59 -3.28 -0.96
C TYR A 28 12.56 -3.26 0.22
N SER A 29 13.42 -4.27 0.35
CA SER A 29 14.41 -4.34 1.42
C SER A 29 15.43 -3.21 1.34
N ALA A 30 15.88 -2.86 0.13
CA ALA A 30 16.76 -1.72 -0.09
C ALA A 30 16.09 -0.39 0.28
N ALA A 31 14.85 -0.19 -0.17
CA ALA A 31 14.05 0.99 0.16
C ALA A 31 13.83 1.12 1.67
N LEU A 32 13.48 0.03 2.36
CA LEU A 32 13.36 0.01 3.82
C LEU A 32 14.66 0.43 4.50
N ARG A 33 15.81 -0.14 4.11
CA ARG A 33 17.10 0.22 4.71
C ARG A 33 17.41 1.71 4.54
N ALA A 34 17.09 2.29 3.38
CA ALA A 34 17.26 3.71 3.15
C ALA A 34 16.30 4.55 4.02
N MET A 35 15.02 4.19 4.07
CA MET A 35 14.02 4.87 4.88
C MET A 35 14.33 4.78 6.39
N PHE A 36 14.93 3.68 6.85
CA PHE A 36 15.32 3.54 8.26
C PHE A 36 16.42 4.49 8.72
N ARG A 37 17.14 5.16 7.79
CA ARG A 37 18.12 6.20 8.09
C ARG A 37 17.53 7.60 8.20
N ILE A 38 16.27 7.77 7.78
CA ILE A 38 15.56 9.05 7.77
C ILE A 38 14.56 9.06 8.91
N ASP A 39 14.30 10.22 9.47
CA ASP A 39 13.27 10.43 10.50
C ASP A 39 11.92 9.85 10.07
N PRO A 40 11.20 9.11 10.94
CA PRO A 40 9.95 8.44 10.59
C PRO A 40 8.85 9.41 10.20
N GLU A 41 8.78 10.58 10.81
CA GLU A 41 7.74 11.58 10.51
C GLU A 41 7.98 12.20 9.12
N ARG A 42 9.24 12.45 8.75
CA ARG A 42 9.59 12.91 7.39
C ARG A 42 9.22 11.90 6.33
N ILE A 43 9.46 10.60 6.58
CA ILE A 43 9.05 9.53 5.66
C ILE A 43 7.53 9.49 5.53
N HIS A 44 6.80 9.58 6.64
CA HIS A 44 5.35 9.61 6.64
C HIS A 44 4.80 10.79 5.84
N HIS A 45 5.31 12.00 6.07
CA HIS A 45 4.92 13.19 5.32
C HIS A 45 5.26 13.07 3.83
N GLY A 46 6.45 12.57 3.50
CA GLY A 46 6.88 12.33 2.12
C GLY A 46 5.97 11.35 1.40
N ALA A 47 5.65 10.22 2.02
CA ALA A 47 4.74 9.23 1.47
C ALA A 47 3.34 9.81 1.22
N ASN A 48 2.78 10.53 2.18
CA ASN A 48 1.47 11.18 2.01
C ASN A 48 1.49 12.26 0.92
N THR A 49 2.58 13.01 0.77
CA THR A 49 2.73 14.00 -0.30
C THR A 49 2.76 13.32 -1.67
N VAL A 50 3.54 12.28 -1.83
CA VAL A 50 3.58 11.50 -3.08
C VAL A 50 2.21 10.92 -3.40
N MET A 51 1.54 10.33 -2.41
CA MET A 51 0.19 9.78 -2.61
C MET A 51 -0.86 10.86 -2.91
N ALA A 52 -0.72 12.07 -2.39
CA ALA A 52 -1.58 13.20 -2.75
C ALA A 52 -1.38 13.63 -4.21
N VAL A 53 -0.14 13.64 -4.71
CA VAL A 53 0.16 13.88 -6.13
C VAL A 53 -0.45 12.79 -7.01
N VAL A 54 -0.28 11.52 -6.63
CA VAL A 54 -0.95 10.41 -7.33
C VAL A 54 -2.46 10.57 -7.31
N ASN A 55 -3.02 10.99 -6.18
CA ASN A 55 -4.46 11.19 -6.02
C ASN A 55 -5.02 12.25 -6.98
N SER A 56 -4.27 13.30 -7.28
CA SER A 56 -4.68 14.38 -8.18
C SER A 56 -4.67 13.98 -9.65
N SER A 57 -3.86 12.98 -10.04
CA SER A 57 -3.68 12.57 -11.44
C SER A 57 -4.35 11.23 -11.75
N ARG A 58 -5.32 11.24 -12.69
CA ARG A 58 -5.95 10.00 -13.18
C ARG A 58 -4.93 9.07 -13.87
N LEU A 59 -3.96 9.65 -14.58
CA LEU A 59 -2.95 8.89 -15.30
C LEU A 59 -2.01 8.15 -14.33
N LEU A 60 -1.53 8.83 -13.29
CA LEU A 60 -0.69 8.22 -12.26
C LEU A 60 -1.42 7.12 -11.50
N ARG A 61 -2.70 7.34 -11.14
CA ARG A 61 -3.51 6.28 -10.50
C ARG A 61 -3.67 5.07 -11.41
N LYS A 62 -3.95 5.26 -12.71
CA LYS A 62 -4.04 4.15 -13.65
C LYS A 62 -2.71 3.41 -13.78
N GLY A 63 -1.59 4.12 -13.93
CA GLY A 63 -0.27 3.53 -14.00
C GLY A 63 0.07 2.68 -12.77
N LEU A 64 -0.18 3.19 -11.56
CA LEU A 64 0.01 2.42 -10.34
C LEU A 64 -0.92 1.21 -10.25
N ALA A 65 -2.17 1.36 -10.65
CA ALA A 65 -3.13 0.27 -10.60
C ALA A 65 -2.73 -0.91 -11.49
N THR A 66 -2.07 -0.69 -12.63
CA THR A 66 -1.57 -1.77 -13.48
C THR A 66 -0.46 -2.60 -12.82
N VAL A 67 0.26 -2.00 -11.87
CA VAL A 67 1.39 -2.67 -11.19
C VAL A 67 0.95 -3.32 -9.88
N PHE A 68 0.14 -2.62 -9.09
CA PHE A 68 -0.16 -2.98 -7.71
C PHE A 68 -1.58 -3.50 -7.48
N SER A 69 -2.54 -3.16 -8.35
CA SER A 69 -3.92 -3.56 -8.14
C SER A 69 -4.21 -4.93 -8.75
N THR A 70 -4.80 -5.82 -7.96
CA THR A 70 -5.29 -7.11 -8.42
C THR A 70 -6.81 -7.08 -8.48
N THR A 71 -7.37 -7.54 -9.58
CA THR A 71 -8.82 -7.66 -9.80
C THR A 71 -9.22 -9.13 -9.88
N ASP A 72 -9.12 -9.83 -8.78
CA ASP A 72 -9.58 -11.22 -8.66
C ASP A 72 -10.94 -11.24 -7.95
N PRO A 73 -12.02 -11.68 -8.60
CA PRO A 73 -13.35 -11.73 -7.99
C PRO A 73 -13.41 -12.55 -6.70
N ARG A 74 -12.50 -13.51 -6.53
CA ARG A 74 -12.41 -14.33 -5.31
C ARG A 74 -11.96 -13.53 -4.07
N LEU A 75 -11.37 -12.35 -4.27
CA LEU A 75 -10.94 -11.45 -3.19
C LEU A 75 -12.04 -10.49 -2.77
N ALA A 76 -13.10 -10.38 -3.56
CA ALA A 76 -14.23 -9.50 -3.24
C ALA A 76 -15.09 -10.12 -2.13
N GLN A 77 -15.56 -9.26 -1.24
CA GLN A 77 -16.41 -9.63 -0.10
C GLN A 77 -17.55 -8.63 0.06
N GLU A 78 -18.66 -9.11 0.56
CA GLU A 78 -19.76 -8.26 1.00
C GLU A 78 -19.90 -8.37 2.51
N VAL A 79 -19.74 -7.26 3.21
CA VAL A 79 -19.77 -7.20 4.68
C VAL A 79 -20.72 -6.08 5.09
N PHE A 80 -21.73 -6.39 5.89
CA PHE A 80 -22.78 -5.45 6.32
C PHE A 80 -23.46 -4.70 5.16
N GLY A 81 -23.67 -5.37 4.01
CA GLY A 81 -24.26 -4.77 2.81
C GLY A 81 -23.34 -3.81 2.04
N VAL A 82 -22.05 -3.77 2.39
CA VAL A 82 -21.03 -2.97 1.68
C VAL A 82 -20.12 -3.90 0.88
N HIS A 83 -19.94 -3.57 -0.40
CA HIS A 83 -19.05 -4.33 -1.28
C HIS A 83 -17.59 -3.89 -1.10
N PHE A 84 -16.74 -4.82 -0.70
CA PHE A 84 -15.28 -4.67 -0.59
C PHE A 84 -14.62 -5.41 -1.75
N PRO A 85 -14.03 -4.70 -2.72
CA PRO A 85 -13.42 -5.36 -3.90
C PRO A 85 -12.15 -6.16 -3.55
N ARG A 86 -11.54 -5.92 -2.39
CA ARG A 86 -10.34 -6.59 -1.89
C ARG A 86 -10.32 -6.59 -0.36
N PRO A 87 -9.74 -7.62 0.28
CA PRO A 87 -9.81 -7.77 1.74
C PRO A 87 -8.81 -6.89 2.51
N LEU A 88 -7.79 -6.33 1.85
CA LEU A 88 -6.77 -5.51 2.49
C LEU A 88 -7.21 -4.06 2.56
N GLY A 89 -7.21 -3.48 3.75
CA GLY A 89 -7.51 -2.08 4.00
C GLY A 89 -6.34 -1.28 4.53
N LEU A 90 -6.33 0.03 4.25
CA LEU A 90 -5.43 0.96 4.92
C LEU A 90 -5.98 1.26 6.32
N ALA A 91 -5.17 1.03 7.35
CA ALA A 91 -5.55 1.30 8.73
C ALA A 91 -5.62 2.79 9.04
N ALA A 92 -6.42 3.13 10.06
CA ALA A 92 -6.52 4.47 10.61
C ALA A 92 -5.15 5.07 10.99
N GLY A 93 -5.07 6.39 10.97
CA GLY A 93 -3.90 7.14 11.41
C GLY A 93 -2.83 7.35 10.35
N PHE A 94 -2.88 6.67 9.21
CA PHE A 94 -1.92 6.90 8.13
C PHE A 94 -2.28 8.15 7.29
N ASP A 95 -3.47 8.22 6.73
CA ASP A 95 -3.96 9.38 5.97
C ASP A 95 -5.01 10.15 6.78
N LYS A 96 -4.57 10.87 7.78
CA LYS A 96 -5.43 11.61 8.72
C LYS A 96 -6.27 12.71 8.05
N HIS A 97 -5.83 13.20 6.90
CA HIS A 97 -6.46 14.32 6.20
C HIS A 97 -7.20 13.89 4.92
N ALA A 98 -7.31 12.60 4.65
CA ALA A 98 -7.94 12.05 3.44
C ALA A 98 -7.37 12.62 2.12
N ARG A 99 -6.10 12.98 2.10
CA ARG A 99 -5.45 13.63 0.95
C ARG A 99 -5.24 12.67 -0.23
N ALA A 100 -5.25 11.38 0.03
CA ALA A 100 -4.92 10.36 -0.96
C ALA A 100 -6.01 9.28 -1.13
N ALA A 101 -7.26 9.58 -0.79
CA ALA A 101 -8.36 8.62 -0.74
C ALA A 101 -8.50 7.74 -2.00
N LYS A 102 -8.40 8.33 -3.21
CA LYS A 102 -8.46 7.58 -4.47
C LYS A 102 -7.15 6.85 -4.81
N ALA A 103 -6.02 7.31 -4.29
CA ALA A 103 -4.71 6.74 -4.58
C ALA A 103 -4.50 5.41 -3.84
N TRP A 104 -5.08 5.23 -2.66
CA TRP A 104 -4.99 3.99 -1.91
C TRP A 104 -5.55 2.79 -2.67
N SER A 105 -6.66 2.97 -3.37
CA SER A 105 -7.21 1.94 -4.24
C SER A 105 -6.27 1.59 -5.40
N ALA A 106 -5.50 2.55 -5.93
CA ALA A 106 -4.55 2.31 -7.02
C ALA A 106 -3.35 1.45 -6.59
N ILE A 107 -2.97 1.46 -5.32
CA ILE A 107 -1.90 0.58 -4.79
C ILE A 107 -2.41 -0.72 -4.18
N GLY A 108 -3.69 -1.03 -4.37
CA GLY A 108 -4.24 -2.36 -4.09
C GLY A 108 -5.11 -2.46 -2.83
N PHE A 109 -5.31 -1.38 -2.07
CA PHE A 109 -6.25 -1.42 -0.95
C PHE A 109 -7.70 -1.49 -1.44
N GLY A 110 -8.51 -2.32 -0.80
CA GLY A 110 -9.95 -2.43 -1.06
C GLY A 110 -10.76 -1.34 -0.36
N TYR A 111 -10.24 -0.85 0.76
CA TYR A 111 -10.83 0.24 1.54
C TYR A 111 -9.73 1.01 2.29
N ALA A 112 -10.08 2.14 2.87
CA ALA A 112 -9.18 2.92 3.71
C ALA A 112 -9.96 3.55 4.86
N GLU A 113 -9.41 3.51 6.05
CA GLU A 113 -9.90 4.26 7.19
C GLU A 113 -9.17 5.59 7.26
N LEU A 114 -9.91 6.68 7.11
CA LEU A 114 -9.39 8.03 6.97
C LEU A 114 -9.80 8.87 8.19
N GLY A 115 -8.98 9.78 8.61
CA GLY A 115 -9.26 10.67 9.74
C GLY A 115 -8.36 10.37 10.95
N THR A 116 -8.74 10.83 12.11
CA THR A 116 -10.01 11.32 12.63
C THR A 116 -10.37 12.70 12.08
N VAL A 117 -11.66 12.92 11.79
CA VAL A 117 -12.22 14.24 11.47
C VAL A 117 -12.62 14.90 12.77
N THR A 118 -12.08 16.08 13.05
CA THR A 118 -12.36 16.86 14.28
C THR A 118 -12.99 18.20 13.93
N ALA A 119 -13.86 18.70 14.82
CA ALA A 119 -14.53 19.98 14.62
C ALA A 119 -13.56 21.18 14.63
N ALA A 120 -12.45 21.05 15.36
CA ALA A 120 -11.37 22.03 15.39
C ALA A 120 -10.05 21.38 15.00
N ALA A 121 -9.15 22.17 14.41
CA ALA A 121 -7.81 21.71 14.06
C ALA A 121 -7.05 21.20 15.27
N GLN A 122 -6.44 20.03 15.14
CA GLN A 122 -5.62 19.41 16.19
C GLN A 122 -4.14 19.48 15.78
N PRO A 123 -3.29 20.25 16.43
CA PRO A 123 -1.87 20.35 16.08
C PRO A 123 -1.10 19.05 16.33
N GLY A 124 -1.64 18.18 17.16
CA GLY A 124 -0.97 16.95 17.62
C GLY A 124 0.04 17.23 18.72
N ASN A 125 0.71 16.18 19.19
CA ASN A 125 1.74 16.27 20.20
C ASN A 125 2.98 17.03 19.69
N PRO A 126 3.79 17.64 20.59
CA PRO A 126 5.10 18.19 20.22
C PRO A 126 6.01 17.14 19.57
N GLN A 127 6.87 17.59 18.68
CA GLN A 127 7.88 16.73 18.05
C GLN A 127 9.13 16.60 18.95
N PRO A 128 9.84 15.43 18.94
CA PRO A 128 9.57 14.22 18.15
C PRO A 128 8.43 13.39 18.74
N ARG A 129 7.58 12.83 17.90
CA ARG A 129 6.37 12.09 18.30
C ARG A 129 6.20 10.75 17.60
N LEU A 130 7.09 10.39 16.68
CA LEU A 130 7.13 9.08 16.03
C LEU A 130 8.48 8.41 16.31
N PHE A 131 8.45 7.26 16.96
CA PHE A 131 9.65 6.53 17.37
C PHE A 131 9.65 5.13 16.77
N ARG A 132 10.77 4.74 16.12
CA ARG A 132 10.93 3.38 15.60
C ARG A 132 11.46 2.44 16.67
N LEU A 133 10.72 1.42 16.95
CA LEU A 133 11.14 0.29 17.77
C LEU A 133 11.76 -0.78 16.86
N LYS A 134 13.06 -0.67 16.60
CA LYS A 134 13.74 -1.51 15.59
C LYS A 134 13.69 -3.00 15.90
N LYS A 135 13.79 -3.38 17.18
CA LYS A 135 13.72 -4.78 17.63
C LYS A 135 12.34 -5.37 17.37
N ASP A 136 11.30 -4.61 17.65
CA ASP A 136 9.90 -5.05 17.57
C ASP A 136 9.27 -4.79 16.19
N ARG A 137 10.04 -4.17 15.26
CA ARG A 137 9.56 -3.74 13.94
C ARG A 137 8.28 -2.90 14.02
N ALA A 138 8.20 -2.04 15.02
CA ALA A 138 7.03 -1.23 15.32
C ALA A 138 7.35 0.27 15.29
N ILE A 139 6.29 1.07 15.29
CA ILE A 139 6.34 2.53 15.46
C ILE A 139 5.48 2.86 16.67
N LEU A 140 6.05 3.62 17.60
CA LEU A 140 5.36 4.25 18.70
C LEU A 140 5.01 5.69 18.30
N ASN A 141 3.77 6.04 18.53
CA ASN A 141 3.24 7.39 18.32
C ASN A 141 2.59 7.88 19.62
#